data_959ecb5365f9a5133a6bb40233efde3f
#
_entry.id   959ecb5365f9a5133a6bb40233efde3f
#
_cell.length_a   1.000
_cell.length_b   1.000
_cell.length_c   1.000
_cell.angle_alpha   90.00
_cell.angle_beta   90.00
_cell.angle_gamma   90.00
#
_symmetry.space_group_name_H-M   'P 1'
#
loop_
_entity.id
_entity.type
_entity.pdbx_description
1 polymer ?
#
loop_
_entity_poly.entity_id
_entity_poly.type
_entity_poly.pdbx_seq_one_letter_code
_entity_poly.pdbx_strand_id
1 'polypeptide(L)'
;MDTQRKYDILEIRDNALKPVYAREILESLPDWFGNKESLEEYVKGVCDLPFWAALDGEKKCLGFFSVRIHYGHTGDIYVCGVRPECHRMGVGKALYGQAERFFLEKGCKYAMVETLSEKADYAPYEKTRLFYNSVGFEPLITLTEMWDENNPCLIMVKPLAL
;
A
#
# COMPACT_ATOMS: atom_id res chain seq x y z
N MET A 1 -28.30 -11.26 -1.13
CA MET A 1 -27.65 -11.24 -2.44
C MET A 1 -26.15 -11.31 -2.25
N ASP A 2 -25.59 -12.46 -2.59
CA ASP A 2 -24.14 -12.61 -2.58
C ASP A 2 -23.56 -11.77 -3.71
N THR A 3 -22.97 -10.63 -3.33
CA THR A 3 -22.05 -9.96 -4.21
C THR A 3 -20.81 -10.86 -4.28
N GLN A 4 -20.81 -11.81 -5.18
CA GLN A 4 -19.62 -12.60 -5.46
C GLN A 4 -18.45 -11.65 -5.71
N ARG A 5 -17.41 -11.76 -4.91
CA ARG A 5 -16.17 -11.03 -5.17
C ARG A 5 -15.72 -11.42 -6.58
N LYS A 6 -15.51 -10.41 -7.43
CA LYS A 6 -15.01 -10.61 -8.80
C LYS A 6 -13.49 -10.77 -8.84
N TYR A 7 -12.85 -10.94 -7.69
CA TYR A 7 -11.40 -11.06 -7.57
C TYR A 7 -11.03 -11.88 -6.34
N ASP A 8 -9.84 -12.45 -6.37
CA ASP A 8 -9.24 -13.16 -5.24
C ASP A 8 -7.98 -12.42 -4.77
N ILE A 9 -7.73 -12.46 -3.46
CA ILE A 9 -6.49 -11.93 -2.89
C ILE A 9 -5.54 -13.10 -2.69
N LEU A 10 -4.37 -13.03 -3.33
CA LEU A 10 -3.36 -14.07 -3.26
C LEU A 10 -2.04 -13.52 -2.75
N GLU A 11 -1.38 -14.29 -1.88
CA GLU A 11 0.02 -14.04 -1.54
C GLU A 11 0.88 -14.45 -2.73
N ILE A 12 1.71 -13.54 -3.21
CA ILE A 12 2.61 -13.78 -4.34
C ILE A 12 3.98 -14.14 -3.78
N ARG A 13 4.41 -15.37 -3.99
CA ARG A 13 5.72 -15.87 -3.52
C ARG A 13 6.78 -15.90 -4.61
N ASP A 14 6.35 -15.90 -5.87
CA ASP A 14 7.27 -15.83 -7.01
C ASP A 14 7.86 -14.43 -7.13
N ASN A 15 9.13 -14.31 -6.79
CA ASN A 15 9.85 -13.03 -6.81
C ASN A 15 9.94 -12.40 -8.20
N ALA A 16 9.75 -13.17 -9.27
CA ALA A 16 9.73 -12.64 -10.63
C ALA A 16 8.40 -11.96 -10.96
N LEU A 17 7.29 -12.38 -10.35
CA LEU A 17 5.97 -11.78 -10.58
C LEU A 17 5.74 -10.49 -9.83
N LYS A 18 6.33 -10.33 -8.65
CA LYS A 18 6.12 -9.15 -7.81
C LYS A 18 6.43 -7.83 -8.53
N PRO A 19 7.60 -7.69 -9.18
CA PRO A 19 7.90 -6.47 -9.92
C PRO A 19 6.95 -6.24 -11.10
N VAL A 20 6.50 -7.30 -11.77
CA VAL A 20 5.57 -7.21 -12.90
C VAL A 20 4.24 -6.62 -12.45
N TYR A 21 3.64 -7.16 -11.39
CA TYR A 21 2.38 -6.65 -10.85
C TYR A 21 2.53 -5.23 -10.32
N ALA A 22 3.60 -4.95 -9.57
CA ALA A 22 3.85 -3.62 -9.04
C ALA A 22 3.94 -2.59 -10.17
N ARG A 23 4.70 -2.88 -11.22
CA ARG A 23 4.85 -1.97 -12.36
C ARG A 23 3.51 -1.68 -13.03
N GLU A 24 2.73 -2.70 -13.32
CA GLU A 24 1.41 -2.54 -13.94
C GLU A 24 0.51 -1.59 -13.14
N ILE A 25 0.47 -1.78 -11.83
CA ILE A 25 -0.37 -0.97 -10.96
C ILE A 25 0.17 0.44 -10.82
N LEU A 26 1.47 0.60 -10.53
CA LEU A 26 2.05 1.92 -10.31
C LEU A 26 2.00 2.80 -11.57
N GLU A 27 2.18 2.21 -12.75
CA GLU A 27 2.05 2.92 -14.02
C GLU A 27 0.60 3.34 -14.31
N SER A 28 -0.39 2.65 -13.72
CA SER A 28 -1.80 3.03 -13.83
C SER A 28 -2.18 4.21 -12.92
N LEU A 29 -1.26 4.65 -12.07
CA LEU A 29 -1.49 5.68 -11.04
C LEU A 29 -0.52 6.85 -11.18
N PRO A 30 -0.52 7.56 -12.34
CA PRO A 30 0.47 8.63 -12.58
C PRO A 30 0.35 9.80 -11.60
N ASP A 31 -0.83 10.06 -11.04
CA ASP A 31 -1.03 11.12 -10.06
C ASP A 31 -0.32 10.84 -8.73
N TRP A 32 -0.05 9.58 -8.42
CA TRP A 32 0.66 9.16 -7.19
C TRP A 32 2.11 8.77 -7.46
N PHE A 33 2.40 8.21 -8.63
CA PHE A 33 3.72 7.64 -8.98
C PHE A 33 4.25 8.24 -10.29
N GLY A 34 4.19 9.56 -10.41
CA GLY A 34 4.65 10.28 -11.61
C GLY A 34 6.16 10.38 -11.73
N ASN A 35 6.91 10.17 -10.66
CA ASN A 35 8.37 10.18 -10.68
C ASN A 35 8.90 8.81 -11.08
N LYS A 36 9.55 8.73 -12.26
CA LYS A 36 10.05 7.45 -12.79
C LYS A 36 11.13 6.82 -11.93
N GLU A 37 12.02 7.60 -11.33
CA GLU A 37 13.07 7.06 -10.47
C GLU A 37 12.50 6.40 -9.24
N SER A 38 11.53 7.05 -8.58
CA SER A 38 10.85 6.50 -7.41
C SER A 38 10.06 5.24 -7.79
N LEU A 39 9.38 5.26 -8.94
CA LEU A 39 8.64 4.10 -9.42
C LEU A 39 9.57 2.90 -9.63
N GLU A 40 10.72 3.11 -10.27
CA GLU A 40 11.70 2.05 -10.49
C GLU A 40 12.26 1.50 -9.18
N GLU A 41 12.48 2.36 -8.19
CA GLU A 41 12.94 1.93 -6.86
C GLU A 41 11.91 1.02 -6.19
N TYR A 42 10.63 1.36 -6.26
CA TYR A 42 9.56 0.53 -5.70
C TYR A 42 9.46 -0.81 -6.44
N VAL A 43 9.53 -0.79 -7.77
CA VAL A 43 9.47 -2.02 -8.58
C VAL A 43 10.61 -2.97 -8.23
N LYS A 44 11.81 -2.46 -8.02
CA LYS A 44 12.95 -3.25 -7.57
C LYS A 44 12.79 -3.71 -6.12
N GLY A 45 12.30 -2.80 -5.27
CA GLY A 45 12.21 -3.03 -3.83
C GLY A 45 11.26 -4.14 -3.42
N VAL A 46 10.21 -4.41 -4.20
CA VAL A 46 9.21 -5.44 -3.85
C VAL A 46 9.67 -6.86 -4.13
N CYS A 47 10.78 -7.03 -4.86
CA CYS A 47 11.22 -8.35 -5.36
C CYS A 47 11.30 -9.42 -4.26
N ASP A 48 11.82 -9.06 -3.10
CA ASP A 48 12.01 -10.00 -1.98
C ASP A 48 11.17 -9.67 -0.74
N LEU A 49 10.17 -8.81 -0.89
CA LEU A 49 9.27 -8.46 0.21
C LEU A 49 7.97 -9.28 0.18
N PRO A 50 7.31 -9.43 1.33
CA PRO A 50 5.94 -9.96 1.36
C PRO A 50 5.03 -9.15 0.44
N PHE A 51 4.17 -9.84 -0.29
CA PHE A 51 3.41 -9.24 -1.38
C PHE A 51 2.06 -9.94 -1.55
N TRP A 52 0.98 -9.18 -1.65
CA TRP A 52 -0.36 -9.68 -1.96
C TRP A 52 -0.90 -8.96 -3.18
N ALA A 53 -1.56 -9.70 -4.05
CA ALA A 53 -2.20 -9.15 -5.23
C ALA A 53 -3.67 -9.52 -5.28
N ALA A 54 -4.48 -8.61 -5.77
CA ALA A 54 -5.87 -8.88 -6.12
C ALA A 54 -5.92 -9.23 -7.60
N LEU A 55 -6.35 -10.44 -7.91
CA LEU A 55 -6.42 -10.94 -9.29
C LEU A 55 -7.88 -11.21 -9.66
N ASP A 56 -8.30 -10.74 -10.84
CA ASP A 56 -9.65 -11.03 -11.35
C ASP A 56 -9.75 -12.44 -11.95
N GLY A 57 -10.92 -12.80 -12.50
CA GLY A 57 -11.16 -14.10 -13.09
C GLY A 57 -10.28 -14.44 -14.29
N GLU A 58 -9.67 -13.43 -14.91
CA GLU A 58 -8.73 -13.57 -16.03
C GLU A 58 -7.27 -13.44 -15.59
N LYS A 59 -7.04 -13.43 -14.27
CA LYS A 59 -5.72 -13.26 -13.64
C LYS A 59 -5.08 -11.89 -13.88
N LYS A 60 -5.87 -10.87 -14.19
CA LYS A 60 -5.41 -9.50 -14.27
C LYS A 60 -5.21 -8.95 -12.85
N CYS A 61 -4.08 -8.31 -12.60
CA CYS A 61 -3.82 -7.67 -11.32
C CYS A 61 -4.60 -6.36 -11.20
N LEU A 62 -5.44 -6.27 -10.16
CA LEU A 62 -6.27 -5.09 -9.89
C LEU A 62 -5.61 -4.16 -8.86
N GLY A 63 -4.75 -4.69 -8.03
CA GLY A 63 -4.06 -3.96 -6.99
C GLY A 63 -3.10 -4.85 -6.23
N PHE A 64 -2.25 -4.23 -5.42
CA PHE A 64 -1.29 -4.96 -4.59
C PHE A 64 -0.94 -4.20 -3.33
N PHE A 65 -0.46 -4.93 -2.31
CA PHE A 65 0.21 -4.40 -1.13
C PHE A 65 1.52 -5.16 -0.95
N SER A 66 2.60 -4.42 -0.69
CA SER A 66 3.88 -4.98 -0.30
C SER A 66 4.34 -4.32 0.99
N VAL A 67 4.90 -5.12 1.90
CA VAL A 67 5.17 -4.67 3.26
C VAL A 67 6.56 -5.08 3.71
N ARG A 68 7.02 -4.47 4.79
CA ARG A 68 8.26 -4.85 5.47
C ARG A 68 8.06 -4.71 6.98
N ILE A 69 8.98 -5.27 7.75
CA ILE A 69 8.91 -5.23 9.21
C ILE A 69 10.21 -4.64 9.75
N HIS A 70 10.10 -3.64 10.63
CA HIS A 70 11.23 -3.02 11.30
C HIS A 70 11.33 -3.55 12.73
N TYR A 71 12.55 -3.89 13.16
CA TYR A 71 12.84 -4.33 14.54
C TYR A 71 11.96 -5.48 15.03
N GLY A 72 11.40 -6.27 14.13
CA GLY A 72 10.56 -7.41 14.48
C GLY A 72 9.20 -7.07 15.07
N HIS A 73 8.86 -5.78 15.22
CA HIS A 73 7.60 -5.38 15.88
C HIS A 73 6.79 -4.29 15.17
N THR A 74 7.34 -3.65 14.14
CA THR A 74 6.65 -2.55 13.44
C THR A 74 6.44 -2.93 11.97
N GLY A 75 5.19 -3.18 11.61
CA GLY A 75 4.80 -3.40 10.22
C GLY A 75 4.80 -2.08 9.46
N ASP A 76 5.25 -2.11 8.21
CA ASP A 76 5.36 -0.93 7.37
C ASP A 76 4.80 -1.26 5.99
N ILE A 77 3.82 -0.49 5.55
CA ILE A 77 3.30 -0.60 4.18
C ILE A 77 4.31 0.08 3.27
N TYR A 78 5.15 -0.73 2.62
CA TYR A 78 6.23 -0.23 1.78
C TYR A 78 5.71 0.48 0.55
N VAL A 79 4.84 -0.18 -0.20
CA VAL A 79 4.17 0.40 -1.37
C VAL A 79 2.87 -0.37 -1.63
N CYS A 80 1.86 0.33 -2.10
CA CYS A 80 0.59 -0.28 -2.46
C CYS A 80 -0.10 0.55 -3.53
N GLY A 81 -1.04 -0.06 -4.21
CA GLY A 81 -1.87 0.64 -5.16
C GLY A 81 -3.01 -0.23 -5.64
N VAL A 82 -4.07 0.43 -6.09
CA VAL A 82 -5.25 -0.21 -6.70
C VAL A 82 -5.57 0.57 -7.98
N ARG A 83 -5.85 -0.14 -9.07
CA ARG A 83 -6.20 0.51 -10.34
C ARG A 83 -7.33 1.52 -10.12
N PRO A 84 -7.29 2.69 -10.80
CA PRO A 84 -8.33 3.71 -10.60
C PRO A 84 -9.76 3.20 -10.81
N GLU A 85 -9.98 2.36 -11.80
CA GLU A 85 -11.30 1.79 -12.10
C GLU A 85 -11.78 0.82 -11.03
N CYS A 86 -10.89 0.37 -10.16
CA CYS A 86 -11.21 -0.55 -9.07
C CYS A 86 -11.34 0.16 -7.71
N HIS A 87 -11.17 1.48 -7.67
CA HIS A 87 -11.42 2.26 -6.44
C HIS A 87 -12.90 2.09 -6.04
N ARG A 88 -13.17 2.05 -4.75
CA ARG A 88 -14.51 1.83 -4.15
C ARG A 88 -15.08 0.41 -4.32
N MET A 89 -14.31 -0.53 -4.88
CA MET A 89 -14.72 -1.94 -4.97
C MET A 89 -14.29 -2.77 -3.75
N GLY A 90 -13.69 -2.14 -2.75
CA GLY A 90 -13.21 -2.83 -1.55
C GLY A 90 -11.87 -3.56 -1.74
N VAL A 91 -11.22 -3.42 -2.88
CA VAL A 91 -9.95 -4.09 -3.19
C VAL A 91 -8.86 -3.69 -2.20
N GLY A 92 -8.71 -2.38 -1.96
CA GLY A 92 -7.69 -1.87 -1.03
C GLY A 92 -7.89 -2.38 0.39
N LYS A 93 -9.13 -2.39 0.88
CA LYS A 93 -9.45 -2.91 2.23
C LYS A 93 -9.17 -4.40 2.34
N ALA A 94 -9.51 -5.18 1.31
CA ALA A 94 -9.25 -6.61 1.30
C ALA A 94 -7.76 -6.92 1.28
N LEU A 95 -6.98 -6.18 0.49
CA LEU A 95 -5.52 -6.30 0.46
C LEU A 95 -4.90 -5.91 1.81
N TYR A 96 -5.31 -4.77 2.37
CA TYR A 96 -4.82 -4.33 3.67
C TYR A 96 -5.13 -5.36 4.76
N GLY A 97 -6.31 -5.98 4.73
CA GLY A 97 -6.67 -7.03 5.68
C GLY A 97 -5.68 -8.18 5.71
N GLN A 98 -5.16 -8.58 4.55
CA GLN A 98 -4.13 -9.62 4.48
C GLN A 98 -2.78 -9.12 5.05
N ALA A 99 -2.42 -7.89 4.77
CA ALA A 99 -1.19 -7.29 5.31
C ALA A 99 -1.27 -7.20 6.85
N GLU A 100 -2.39 -6.74 7.41
CA GLU A 100 -2.57 -6.66 8.85
C GLU A 100 -2.49 -8.04 9.51
N ARG A 101 -3.14 -9.03 8.91
CA ARG A 101 -3.07 -10.41 9.40
C ARG A 101 -1.63 -10.90 9.46
N PHE A 102 -0.85 -10.62 8.41
CA PHE A 102 0.57 -10.95 8.36
C PHE A 102 1.33 -10.27 9.51
N PHE A 103 1.10 -8.97 9.73
CA PHE A 103 1.74 -8.24 10.82
C PHE A 103 1.41 -8.87 12.18
N LEU A 104 0.14 -9.20 12.40
CA LEU A 104 -0.30 -9.83 13.66
C LEU A 104 0.34 -11.20 13.85
N GLU A 105 0.40 -12.02 12.80
CA GLU A 105 1.05 -13.34 12.85
C GLU A 105 2.55 -13.25 13.15
N LYS A 106 3.19 -12.16 12.74
CA LYS A 106 4.61 -11.89 13.01
C LYS A 106 4.85 -11.21 14.35
N GLY A 107 3.81 -10.96 15.14
CA GLY A 107 3.95 -10.35 16.46
C GLY A 107 4.15 -8.84 16.44
N CYS A 108 3.79 -8.16 15.34
CA CYS A 108 3.92 -6.71 15.26
C CYS A 108 2.95 -6.03 16.23
N LYS A 109 3.45 -4.99 16.89
CA LYS A 109 2.68 -4.14 17.82
C LYS A 109 2.05 -2.95 17.12
N TYR A 110 2.65 -2.51 16.02
CA TYR A 110 2.26 -1.32 15.27
C TYR A 110 2.30 -1.60 13.78
N ALA A 111 1.44 -0.90 13.04
CA ALA A 111 1.59 -0.76 11.59
C ALA A 111 1.79 0.72 11.29
N MET A 112 2.62 1.02 10.31
CA MET A 112 2.87 2.39 9.87
C MET A 112 2.83 2.49 8.35
N VAL A 113 2.66 3.71 7.86
CA VAL A 113 2.77 4.04 6.45
C VAL A 113 3.29 5.47 6.32
N GLU A 114 4.08 5.71 5.28
CA GLU A 114 4.52 7.03 4.87
C GLU A 114 3.70 7.46 3.68
N THR A 115 3.12 8.66 3.72
CA THR A 115 2.31 9.21 2.64
C THR A 115 2.53 10.72 2.53
N LEU A 116 2.01 11.34 1.48
CA LEU A 116 2.12 12.78 1.31
C LEU A 116 1.19 13.49 2.28
N SER A 117 1.73 14.46 3.03
CA SER A 117 0.97 15.25 4.00
C SER A 117 -0.02 16.19 3.33
N GLU A 118 -1.10 16.51 4.04
CA GLU A 118 -2.08 17.54 3.65
C GLU A 118 -1.43 18.90 3.43
N LYS A 119 -0.27 19.14 4.03
CA LYS A 119 0.49 20.40 3.87
C LYS A 119 0.99 20.61 2.44
N ALA A 120 1.08 19.54 1.63
CA ALA A 120 1.44 19.66 0.23
C ALA A 120 0.31 20.18 -0.65
N ASP A 121 -0.93 20.17 -0.15
CA ASP A 121 -2.14 20.61 -0.86
C ASP A 121 -2.26 19.98 -2.25
N TYR A 122 -2.12 18.66 -2.31
CA TYR A 122 -2.18 17.87 -3.54
C TYR A 122 -3.35 16.89 -3.46
N ALA A 123 -4.41 17.17 -4.20
CA ALA A 123 -5.71 16.50 -4.09
C ALA A 123 -5.69 14.97 -4.19
N PRO A 124 -4.91 14.32 -5.07
CA PRO A 124 -4.93 12.85 -5.16
C PRO A 124 -4.61 12.15 -3.85
N TYR A 125 -3.70 12.69 -3.03
CA TYR A 125 -3.30 12.09 -1.76
C TYR A 125 -4.32 12.28 -0.64
N GLU A 126 -5.30 13.17 -0.80
CA GLU A 126 -6.42 13.26 0.14
C GLU A 126 -7.17 11.93 0.21
N LYS A 127 -7.44 11.33 -0.94
CA LYS A 127 -8.10 10.01 -1.02
C LYS A 127 -7.28 8.93 -0.34
N THR A 128 -5.96 9.00 -0.48
CA THR A 128 -5.02 8.05 0.13
C THR A 128 -5.06 8.16 1.65
N ARG A 129 -5.02 9.37 2.19
CA ARG A 129 -5.12 9.60 3.63
C ARG A 129 -6.46 9.12 4.19
N LEU A 130 -7.55 9.38 3.48
CA LEU A 130 -8.88 8.92 3.87
C LEU A 130 -8.96 7.39 3.87
N PHE A 131 -8.33 6.74 2.89
CA PHE A 131 -8.25 5.29 2.85
C PHE A 131 -7.55 4.75 4.10
N TYR A 132 -6.38 5.28 4.45
CA TYR A 132 -5.65 4.83 5.63
C TYR A 132 -6.44 5.09 6.92
N ASN A 133 -7.10 6.25 7.04
CA ASN A 133 -8.00 6.51 8.16
C ASN A 133 -9.11 5.45 8.24
N SER A 134 -9.67 5.05 7.10
CA SER A 134 -10.79 4.10 7.06
C SER A 134 -10.41 2.69 7.54
N VAL A 135 -9.13 2.33 7.46
CA VAL A 135 -8.62 1.04 7.95
C VAL A 135 -7.92 1.15 9.32
N GLY A 136 -8.03 2.31 9.97
CA GLY A 136 -7.64 2.49 11.36
C GLY A 136 -6.33 3.22 11.62
N PHE A 137 -5.69 3.76 10.58
CA PHE A 137 -4.49 4.58 10.76
C PHE A 137 -4.86 5.99 11.17
N GLU A 138 -4.01 6.61 11.97
CA GLU A 138 -4.12 8.01 12.36
C GLU A 138 -2.79 8.73 12.14
N PRO A 139 -2.81 10.05 11.89
CA PRO A 139 -1.58 10.82 11.72
C PRO A 139 -0.73 10.79 12.99
N LEU A 140 0.56 10.52 12.83
CA LEU A 140 1.52 10.56 13.93
C LEU A 140 2.37 11.82 13.87
N ILE A 141 3.03 12.09 12.74
CA ILE A 141 3.93 13.22 12.59
C ILE A 141 4.14 13.55 11.12
N THR A 142 4.31 14.83 10.81
CA THR A 142 4.73 15.29 9.49
C THR A 142 6.21 15.66 9.53
N LEU A 143 7.00 15.04 8.65
CA LEU A 143 8.44 15.28 8.54
C LEU A 143 8.70 16.04 7.24
N THR A 144 9.10 17.31 7.38
CA THR A 144 9.27 18.21 6.22
C THR A 144 10.60 18.06 5.52
N GLU A 145 11.59 17.44 6.16
CA GLU A 145 12.94 17.27 5.63
C GLU A 145 13.26 15.84 5.17
N MET A 146 12.33 14.89 5.37
CA MET A 146 12.59 13.49 5.05
C MET A 146 12.70 13.23 3.55
N TRP A 147 11.81 13.82 2.76
CA TRP A 147 11.84 13.73 1.30
C TRP A 147 12.41 15.02 0.72
N ASP A 148 11.59 16.06 0.56
CA ASP A 148 12.02 17.41 0.19
C ASP A 148 10.97 18.41 0.65
N GLU A 149 11.28 19.70 0.51
CA GLU A 149 10.41 20.78 1.03
C GLU A 149 9.04 20.84 0.33
N ASN A 150 8.94 20.34 -0.91
CA ASN A 150 7.68 20.30 -1.66
C ASN A 150 6.87 19.04 -1.39
N ASN A 151 7.48 18.03 -0.75
CA ASN A 151 6.87 16.75 -0.44
C ASN A 151 7.02 16.43 1.04
N PRO A 152 6.25 17.10 1.92
CA PRO A 152 6.28 16.78 3.35
C PRO A 152 5.70 15.39 3.58
N CYS A 153 6.43 14.56 4.33
CA CYS A 153 6.07 13.18 4.61
C CYS A 153 5.19 13.10 5.85
N LEU A 154 3.99 12.58 5.71
CA LEU A 154 3.13 12.23 6.83
C LEU A 154 3.36 10.76 7.21
N ILE A 155 3.73 10.51 8.44
CA ILE A 155 3.75 9.16 9.00
C ILE A 155 2.42 8.93 9.69
N MET A 156 1.71 7.88 9.27
CA MET A 156 0.48 7.43 9.90
C MET A 156 0.74 6.12 10.62
N VAL A 157 0.06 5.89 11.72
CA VAL A 157 0.29 4.72 12.58
C VAL A 157 -1.03 4.10 13.00
N LYS A 158 -1.00 2.78 13.17
CA LYS A 158 -2.11 2.01 13.71
C LYS A 158 -1.57 1.08 14.81
N PRO A 159 -2.05 1.20 16.06
CA PRO A 159 -1.77 0.19 17.07
C PRO A 159 -2.48 -1.12 16.69
N LEU A 160 -1.76 -2.22 16.73
CA LEU A 160 -2.34 -3.53 16.42
C LEU A 160 -2.81 -4.19 17.71
N ALA A 161 -3.98 -4.83 17.65
CA ALA A 161 -4.50 -5.59 18.77
C ALA A 161 -3.62 -6.81 19.03
N LEU A 162 -3.17 -6.94 20.27
CA LEU A 162 -2.40 -8.09 20.73
C LEU A 162 -3.31 -9.14 21.32
#